data_44990dcd6e5d24896d2c0df4cca21f74
#
_entry.id   44990dcd6e5d24896d2c0df4cca21f74
#
_cell.length_a   1.000
_cell.length_b   1.000
_cell.length_c   1.000
_cell.angle_alpha   90.00
_cell.angle_beta   90.00
_cell.angle_gamma   90.00
#
_symmetry.space_group_name_H-M   'P 1'
#
loop_
_entity.id
_entity.type
_entity.pdbx_description
1 polymer ?
#
loop_
_entity_poly.entity_id
_entity_poly.type
_entity_poly.pdbx_seq_one_letter_code
_entity_poly.pdbx_strand_id
1 'polypeptide(L)'
;MICPAPPPPPCSTLVQSKPQLLAWLTCDGVHIDPGSGKHTILGIFSNIQARQFPVTHPFMIWFLTLSDVSPGKHALKISMGLEGTAPQQLLDRPFESQSPLHRINLINELRNLRFDQPGDYSILIEVDDEPILATSLTVT
;
A
#
# COMPACT_ATOMS: atom_id res chain seq x y z
N MET A 1 45.67 22.74 16.04
CA MET A 1 44.50 22.37 16.81
C MET A 1 43.48 21.71 15.88
N ILE A 2 43.12 20.53 16.17
CA ILE A 2 42.18 19.78 15.35
C ILE A 2 40.79 20.01 15.93
N CYS A 3 39.87 20.51 15.12
CA CYS A 3 38.48 20.54 15.51
C CYS A 3 37.96 19.13 15.68
N PRO A 4 37.29 18.85 16.79
CA PRO A 4 36.67 17.52 16.90
C PRO A 4 35.68 17.35 15.77
N ALA A 5 35.59 16.14 15.30
CA ALA A 5 34.58 15.80 14.29
C ALA A 5 33.20 16.21 14.85
N PRO A 6 32.31 16.73 14.00
CA PRO A 6 30.96 17.00 14.46
C PRO A 6 30.35 15.68 15.00
N PRO A 7 29.57 15.75 16.06
CA PRO A 7 28.93 14.57 16.57
C PRO A 7 28.06 13.95 15.48
N PRO A 8 27.95 12.65 15.45
CA PRO A 8 27.04 12.03 14.49
C PRO A 8 25.63 12.58 14.72
N PRO A 9 24.81 12.62 13.68
CA PRO A 9 23.44 13.07 13.86
C PRO A 9 22.78 12.28 14.96
N PRO A 10 21.90 12.90 15.74
CA PRO A 10 21.27 12.21 16.85
C PRO A 10 20.57 10.96 16.35
N CYS A 11 20.59 9.92 17.16
CA CYS A 11 19.98 8.63 16.80
C CYS A 11 18.53 8.78 16.38
N SER A 12 17.84 9.79 16.85
CA SER A 12 16.48 10.08 16.44
C SER A 12 16.33 10.28 14.94
N THR A 13 17.35 10.85 14.28
CA THR A 13 17.32 10.99 12.81
C THR A 13 17.53 9.67 12.10
N LEU A 14 18.22 8.74 12.76
CA LEU A 14 18.43 7.40 12.20
C LEU A 14 17.26 6.48 12.52
N VAL A 15 16.56 6.74 13.62
CA VAL A 15 15.42 5.92 14.06
C VAL A 15 14.14 6.30 13.33
N GLN A 16 14.07 7.51 12.81
CA GLN A 16 12.94 7.94 12.00
C GLN A 16 13.07 7.39 10.58
N SER A 17 13.19 6.07 10.49
CA SER A 17 13.10 5.43 9.19
C SER A 17 11.70 5.65 8.66
N LYS A 18 11.62 6.19 7.46
CA LYS A 18 10.34 6.27 6.76
C LYS A 18 10.06 4.91 6.16
N PRO A 19 8.83 4.42 6.28
CA PRO A 19 8.44 3.22 5.60
C PRO A 19 8.72 3.33 4.10
N GLN A 20 9.31 2.29 3.54
CA GLN A 20 9.57 2.23 2.12
C GLN A 20 8.66 1.21 1.47
N LEU A 21 8.05 1.61 0.37
CA LEU A 21 7.23 0.70 -0.41
C LEU A 21 8.13 -0.05 -1.38
N LEU A 22 8.23 -1.36 -1.20
CA LEU A 22 9.04 -2.22 -2.07
C LEU A 22 8.23 -2.79 -3.21
N ALA A 23 6.96 -3.02 -3.01
CA ALA A 23 6.08 -3.57 -4.03
C ALA A 23 4.65 -3.10 -3.82
N TRP A 24 3.97 -2.86 -4.92
CA TRP A 24 2.56 -2.56 -4.98
C TRP A 24 1.96 -3.30 -6.18
N LEU A 25 0.94 -4.11 -5.92
CA LEU A 25 0.29 -4.90 -6.96
C LEU A 25 -1.21 -4.95 -6.73
N THR A 26 -1.96 -4.94 -7.83
CA THR A 26 -3.37 -5.30 -7.82
C THR A 26 -3.50 -6.67 -8.47
N CYS A 27 -4.22 -7.57 -7.82
CA CYS A 27 -4.29 -8.96 -8.26
C CYS A 27 -5.61 -9.61 -7.88
N ASP A 28 -5.85 -10.81 -8.42
CA ASP A 28 -7.05 -11.56 -8.14
C ASP A 28 -6.96 -12.37 -6.85
N GLY A 29 -5.77 -12.79 -6.46
CA GLY A 29 -5.60 -13.60 -5.28
C GLY A 29 -4.15 -13.70 -4.83
N VAL A 30 -3.97 -14.12 -3.58
CA VAL A 30 -2.68 -14.42 -3.00
C VAL A 30 -2.78 -15.77 -2.30
N HIS A 31 -1.89 -16.68 -2.66
CA HIS A 31 -1.76 -17.96 -1.97
C HIS A 31 -0.57 -17.91 -1.03
N ILE A 32 -0.80 -18.30 0.22
CA ILE A 32 0.28 -18.40 1.19
C ILE A 32 0.58 -19.87 1.41
N ASP A 33 1.79 -20.27 1.12
CA ASP A 33 2.21 -21.65 1.33
C ASP A 33 2.26 -21.94 2.84
N PRO A 34 1.49 -22.93 3.33
CA PRO A 34 1.43 -23.18 4.76
C PRO A 34 2.75 -23.70 5.35
N GLY A 35 3.61 -24.30 4.54
CA GLY A 35 4.88 -24.82 5.01
C GLY A 35 5.97 -23.78 5.10
N SER A 36 6.07 -22.91 4.10
CA SER A 36 7.17 -21.93 4.00
C SER A 36 6.75 -20.50 4.35
N GLY A 37 5.46 -20.20 4.32
CA GLY A 37 4.95 -18.84 4.48
C GLY A 37 5.15 -17.97 3.24
N LYS A 38 5.65 -18.54 2.14
CA LYS A 38 5.85 -17.78 0.91
C LYS A 38 4.54 -17.44 0.24
N HIS A 39 4.51 -16.27 -0.38
CA HIS A 39 3.33 -15.77 -1.07
C HIS A 39 3.44 -16.00 -2.56
N THR A 40 2.36 -16.47 -3.15
CA THR A 40 2.20 -16.58 -4.60
C THR A 40 1.10 -15.64 -5.03
N ILE A 41 1.42 -14.73 -5.94
CA ILE A 41 0.49 -13.73 -6.45
C ILE A 41 -0.20 -14.29 -7.69
N LEU A 42 -1.52 -14.23 -7.71
CA LEU A 42 -2.33 -14.78 -8.80
C LEU A 42 -3.06 -13.65 -9.51
N GLY A 43 -2.94 -13.60 -10.84
CA GLY A 43 -3.73 -12.70 -11.65
C GLY A 43 -3.40 -11.23 -11.44
N ILE A 44 -2.16 -10.81 -11.67
CA ILE A 44 -1.79 -9.40 -11.59
C ILE A 44 -2.44 -8.63 -12.73
N PHE A 45 -3.10 -7.52 -12.40
CA PHE A 45 -3.69 -6.65 -13.40
C PHE A 45 -3.42 -5.19 -13.08
N SER A 46 -3.46 -4.34 -14.10
CA SER A 46 -3.28 -2.90 -13.95
C SER A 46 -4.45 -2.10 -14.52
N ASN A 47 -5.41 -2.80 -15.11
CA ASN A 47 -6.54 -2.20 -15.79
C ASN A 47 -7.77 -3.04 -15.56
N ILE A 48 -8.89 -2.39 -15.31
CA ILE A 48 -10.19 -3.06 -15.19
C ILE A 48 -11.00 -2.71 -16.42
N GLN A 49 -11.51 -3.74 -17.10
CA GLN A 49 -12.37 -3.56 -18.27
C GLN A 49 -13.80 -3.91 -17.91
N ALA A 50 -14.73 -3.07 -18.32
CA ALA A 50 -16.15 -3.30 -18.12
C ALA A 50 -16.92 -2.93 -19.37
N ARG A 51 -18.01 -3.68 -19.62
CA ARG A 51 -18.86 -3.44 -20.79
C ARG A 51 -19.86 -2.33 -20.56
N GLN A 52 -20.24 -2.12 -19.33
CA GLN A 52 -21.19 -1.07 -18.97
C GLN A 52 -20.89 -0.55 -17.57
N PHE A 53 -21.36 0.67 -17.32
CA PHE A 53 -21.18 1.35 -16.05
C PHE A 53 -22.54 1.76 -15.48
N PRO A 54 -22.70 1.82 -14.16
CA PRO A 54 -21.70 1.49 -13.15
C PRO A 54 -21.35 0.00 -13.13
N VAL A 55 -20.13 -0.32 -12.75
CA VAL A 55 -19.67 -1.68 -12.60
C VAL A 55 -19.21 -1.91 -11.16
N THR A 56 -19.52 -3.07 -10.63
CA THR A 56 -19.03 -3.49 -9.32
C THR A 56 -18.07 -4.65 -9.52
N HIS A 57 -16.83 -4.43 -9.11
CA HIS A 57 -15.83 -5.48 -9.13
C HIS A 57 -15.96 -6.29 -7.85
N PRO A 58 -16.29 -7.59 -7.94
CA PRO A 58 -16.68 -8.35 -6.74
C PRO A 58 -15.54 -8.56 -5.74
N PHE A 59 -14.32 -8.75 -6.23
CA PHE A 59 -13.20 -9.05 -5.36
C PHE A 59 -11.87 -8.75 -6.04
N MET A 60 -10.98 -8.10 -5.32
CA MET A 60 -9.60 -7.94 -5.73
C MET A 60 -8.72 -7.78 -4.50
N ILE A 61 -7.45 -8.03 -4.67
CA ILE A 61 -6.47 -7.84 -3.61
C ILE A 61 -5.51 -6.74 -4.02
N TRP A 62 -5.29 -5.81 -3.11
CA TRP A 62 -4.24 -4.82 -3.20
C TRP A 62 -3.12 -5.25 -2.28
N PHE A 63 -2.05 -5.73 -2.89
CA PHE A 63 -0.90 -6.28 -2.19
C PHE A 63 0.21 -5.25 -2.13
N LEU A 64 0.80 -5.08 -0.96
CA LEU A 64 1.96 -4.22 -0.81
C LEU A 64 2.97 -4.81 0.17
N THR A 65 4.24 -4.51 -0.09
CA THR A 65 5.33 -4.90 0.78
C THR A 65 6.05 -3.65 1.26
N LEU A 66 6.21 -3.54 2.55
CA LEU A 66 6.90 -2.42 3.19
C LEU A 66 8.19 -2.88 3.85
N SER A 67 9.16 -1.98 3.90
CA SER A 67 10.37 -2.14 4.69
C SER A 67 10.62 -0.88 5.50
N ASP A 68 11.58 -0.95 6.43
CA ASP A 68 12.00 0.18 7.26
C ASP A 68 10.85 0.78 8.08
N VAL A 69 9.95 -0.08 8.52
CA VAL A 69 8.85 0.33 9.39
C VAL A 69 9.33 0.21 10.84
N SER A 70 9.27 1.30 11.58
CA SER A 70 9.70 1.31 12.97
C SER A 70 8.90 0.33 13.82
N PRO A 71 9.49 -0.23 14.89
CA PRO A 71 8.75 -1.15 15.75
C PRO A 71 7.52 -0.50 16.36
N GLY A 72 6.45 -1.27 16.49
CA GLY A 72 5.22 -0.83 17.11
C GLY A 72 4.03 -0.91 16.18
N LYS A 73 2.97 -0.24 16.59
CA LYS A 73 1.71 -0.23 15.87
C LYS A 73 1.68 0.91 14.86
N HIS A 74 1.11 0.61 13.70
CA HIS A 74 0.97 1.55 12.60
C HIS A 74 -0.42 1.43 11.99
N ALA A 75 -0.79 2.40 11.18
CA ALA A 75 -2.07 2.39 10.47
C ALA A 75 -1.82 2.54 8.97
N LEU A 76 -2.44 1.65 8.19
CA LEU A 76 -2.43 1.74 6.73
C LEU A 76 -3.76 2.31 6.28
N LYS A 77 -3.71 3.39 5.50
CA LYS A 77 -4.90 3.98 4.89
C LYS A 77 -4.75 3.99 3.38
N ILE A 78 -5.80 3.59 2.70
CA ILE A 78 -5.86 3.62 1.25
C ILE A 78 -7.11 4.38 0.84
N SER A 79 -6.92 5.37 -0.01
CA SER A 79 -8.00 6.20 -0.54
C SER A 79 -7.99 6.14 -2.06
N MET A 80 -9.16 6.22 -2.65
CA MET A 80 -9.32 6.19 -4.10
C MET A 80 -10.42 7.14 -4.53
N GLY A 81 -10.23 7.76 -5.67
CA GLY A 81 -11.26 8.60 -6.28
C GLY A 81 -10.98 8.81 -7.75
N LEU A 82 -12.05 9.03 -8.53
CA LEU A 82 -11.91 9.39 -9.92
C LEU A 82 -11.09 10.68 -10.00
N GLU A 83 -10.19 10.74 -10.95
CA GLU A 83 -9.34 11.92 -11.12
C GLU A 83 -10.17 13.19 -11.21
N GLY A 84 -9.80 14.18 -10.41
CA GLY A 84 -10.55 15.45 -10.31
C GLY A 84 -11.66 15.44 -9.27
N THR A 85 -11.90 14.32 -8.59
CA THR A 85 -12.88 14.25 -7.52
C THR A 85 -12.21 14.03 -6.16
N ALA A 86 -12.94 14.27 -5.09
CA ALA A 86 -12.43 14.01 -3.74
C ALA A 86 -12.26 12.51 -3.54
N PRO A 87 -11.10 12.07 -3.05
CA PRO A 87 -10.87 10.66 -2.79
C PRO A 87 -11.72 10.16 -1.63
N GLN A 88 -12.14 8.91 -1.74
CA GLN A 88 -12.87 8.20 -0.70
C GLN A 88 -11.95 7.21 -0.02
N GLN A 89 -11.95 7.19 1.30
CA GLN A 89 -11.18 6.22 2.04
C GLN A 89 -11.81 4.84 1.89
N LEU A 90 -11.02 3.89 1.38
CA LEU A 90 -11.46 2.52 1.18
C LEU A 90 -11.05 1.61 2.33
N LEU A 91 -9.92 1.91 2.96
CA LEU A 91 -9.32 1.04 3.94
C LEU A 91 -8.58 1.86 4.98
N ASP A 92 -8.77 1.47 6.23
CA ASP A 92 -7.99 1.95 7.36
C ASP A 92 -7.78 0.74 8.27
N ARG A 93 -6.57 0.19 8.27
CA ARG A 93 -6.29 -1.00 9.04
C ARG A 93 -5.02 -0.84 9.86
N PRO A 94 -5.01 -1.40 11.08
CA PRO A 94 -3.80 -1.44 11.88
C PRO A 94 -2.89 -2.56 11.39
N PHE A 95 -1.60 -2.37 11.59
CA PHE A 95 -0.60 -3.42 11.45
C PHE A 95 0.55 -3.17 12.41
N GLU A 96 1.35 -4.18 12.64
CA GLU A 96 2.48 -4.07 13.55
C GLU A 96 3.77 -4.41 12.85
N SER A 97 4.83 -3.70 13.25
CA SER A 97 6.20 -4.02 12.88
C SER A 97 6.97 -4.42 14.12
N GLN A 98 7.77 -5.46 14.00
CA GLN A 98 8.64 -5.89 15.09
C GLN A 98 10.05 -5.35 14.95
N SER A 99 10.47 -5.06 13.72
CA SER A 99 11.80 -4.58 13.42
C SER A 99 11.79 -3.87 12.07
N PRO A 100 12.55 -2.76 11.91
CA PRO A 100 12.68 -2.11 10.60
C PRO A 100 13.38 -2.99 9.57
N LEU A 101 14.06 -4.08 10.01
CA LEU A 101 14.72 -5.01 9.11
C LEU A 101 13.76 -6.03 8.51
N HIS A 102 12.59 -6.18 9.07
CA HIS A 102 11.59 -7.12 8.56
C HIS A 102 10.78 -6.50 7.45
N ARG A 103 10.55 -7.26 6.39
CA ARG A 103 9.60 -6.87 5.36
C ARG A 103 8.20 -7.26 5.80
N ILE A 104 7.28 -6.35 5.57
CA ILE A 104 5.88 -6.55 5.95
C ILE A 104 5.06 -6.67 4.67
N ASN A 105 4.42 -7.81 4.50
CA ASN A 105 3.49 -8.03 3.40
C ASN A 105 2.07 -7.77 3.89
N LEU A 106 1.42 -6.82 3.26
CA LEU A 106 0.04 -6.48 3.59
C LEU A 106 -0.87 -6.89 2.44
N ILE A 107 -1.77 -7.80 2.74
CA ILE A 107 -2.76 -8.31 1.80
C ILE A 107 -4.09 -7.62 2.13
N ASN A 108 -4.57 -6.79 1.23
CA ASN A 108 -5.78 -6.02 1.45
C ASN A 108 -6.86 -6.50 0.50
N GLU A 109 -7.89 -7.13 1.05
CA GLU A 109 -9.02 -7.61 0.27
C GLU A 109 -10.04 -6.48 0.10
N LEU A 110 -10.37 -6.20 -1.14
CA LEU A 110 -11.39 -5.23 -1.48
C LEU A 110 -12.56 -5.95 -2.13
N ARG A 111 -13.73 -5.79 -1.56
CA ARG A 111 -14.93 -6.46 -2.03
C ARG A 111 -15.94 -5.44 -2.52
N ASN A 112 -16.60 -5.78 -3.63
CA ASN A 112 -17.69 -4.98 -4.18
C ASN A 112 -17.28 -3.53 -4.41
N LEU A 113 -16.11 -3.34 -5.02
CA LEU A 113 -15.61 -2.02 -5.34
C LEU A 113 -16.35 -1.50 -6.58
N ARG A 114 -17.04 -0.37 -6.42
CA ARG A 114 -17.89 0.18 -7.46
C ARG A 114 -17.17 1.28 -8.23
N PHE A 115 -17.28 1.21 -9.54
CA PHE A 115 -16.81 2.25 -10.44
C PHE A 115 -17.98 2.79 -11.25
N ASP A 116 -18.27 4.08 -11.08
CA ASP A 116 -19.46 4.68 -11.69
C ASP A 116 -19.25 5.02 -13.16
N GLN A 117 -18.01 5.26 -13.57
CA GLN A 117 -17.66 5.60 -14.94
C GLN A 117 -16.24 5.20 -15.26
N PRO A 118 -15.90 5.07 -16.55
CA PRO A 118 -14.52 4.81 -16.95
C PRO A 118 -13.62 6.01 -16.64
N GLY A 119 -12.35 5.75 -16.47
CA GLY A 119 -11.35 6.78 -16.24
C GLY A 119 -10.20 6.28 -15.38
N ASP A 120 -9.34 7.21 -15.01
CA ASP A 120 -8.23 6.94 -14.10
C ASP A 120 -8.65 7.27 -12.68
N TYR A 121 -8.56 6.28 -11.82
CA TYR A 121 -8.87 6.43 -10.40
C TYR A 121 -7.57 6.60 -9.63
N SER A 122 -7.41 7.74 -9.00
CA SER A 122 -6.23 8.02 -8.20
C SER A 122 -6.26 7.22 -6.91
N ILE A 123 -5.13 6.61 -6.58
CA ILE A 123 -4.97 5.82 -5.37
C ILE A 123 -3.90 6.47 -4.52
N LEU A 124 -4.22 6.74 -3.27
CA LEU A 124 -3.28 7.27 -2.30
C LEU A 124 -3.12 6.27 -1.17
N ILE A 125 -1.88 5.90 -0.89
CA ILE A 125 -1.54 4.98 0.18
C ILE A 125 -0.74 5.74 1.23
N GLU A 126 -1.22 5.69 2.46
CA GLU A 126 -0.61 6.38 3.58
C GLU A 126 -0.32 5.41 4.72
N VAL A 127 0.82 5.62 5.36
CA VAL A 127 1.17 4.92 6.60
C VAL A 127 1.31 6.00 7.67
N ASP A 128 0.53 5.86 8.75
CA ASP A 128 0.49 6.83 9.85
C ASP A 128 0.26 8.27 9.36
N ASP A 129 -0.68 8.40 8.42
CA ASP A 129 -1.08 9.67 7.80
C ASP A 129 -0.01 10.30 6.91
N GLU A 130 1.09 9.58 6.62
CA GLU A 130 2.10 10.04 5.67
C GLU A 130 1.98 9.30 4.35
N PRO A 131 1.87 10.01 3.22
CA PRO A 131 1.75 9.35 1.93
C PRO A 131 3.05 8.62 1.57
N ILE A 132 2.90 7.37 1.12
CA ILE A 132 4.02 6.55 0.66
C ILE A 132 3.92 6.22 -0.83
N LEU A 133 2.73 6.31 -1.40
CA LEU A 133 2.52 6.07 -2.83
C LEU A 133 1.29 6.82 -3.31
N ALA A 134 1.43 7.50 -4.44
CA ALA A 134 0.31 8.03 -5.21
C ALA A 134 0.38 7.40 -6.60
N THR A 135 -0.66 6.69 -6.98
CA THR A 135 -0.72 5.99 -8.26
C THR A 135 -2.15 6.02 -8.79
N SER A 136 -2.42 5.27 -9.83
CA SER A 136 -3.76 5.21 -10.41
C SER A 136 -4.11 3.80 -10.87
N LEU A 137 -5.40 3.57 -10.97
CA LEU A 137 -5.98 2.36 -11.54
C LEU A 137 -6.88 2.80 -12.69
N THR A 138 -6.61 2.26 -13.87
CA THR A 138 -7.38 2.62 -15.06
C THR A 138 -8.57 1.68 -15.22
N VAL A 139 -9.74 2.27 -15.45
CA VAL A 139 -10.98 1.54 -15.69
C VAL A 139 -11.52 1.95 -17.05
N THR A 140 -11.66 0.99 -17.93
CA THR A 140 -12.10 1.25 -19.32
C THR A 140 -13.36 0.50 -19.69
#